data_65d95e0873644cff3258e43490d75b43
#
_entry.id   65d95e0873644cff3258e43490d75b43
#
_cell.length_a   1.000
_cell.length_b   1.000
_cell.length_c   1.000
_cell.angle_alpha   90.00
_cell.angle_beta   90.00
_cell.angle_gamma   90.00
#
_symmetry.space_group_name_H-M   'P 1'
#
loop_
_entity.id
_entity.type
_entity.pdbx_description
1 polymer ?
#
loop_
_entity_poly.entity_id
_entity_poly.type
_entity_poly.pdbx_seq_one_letter_code
_entity_poly.pdbx_strand_id
1 'polypeptide(L)'
;IIRDKLENLISESCSSLTNELQNWLSTNKVEASLTSVDLHRFSPAMMDKDQTSTHKHQEGGMVFVHGDTQTLVKLADRFYGANTERSVATLTTSDLRLQERISRIIIGWLAPQDMWEACEYEAPRGIGLCVQLNITFEGYQGSMYLKLDTHLIQTLIEQLELQSDVDLYEPFCRSLESTPVRLNVVLSKKTMALSDVVSLKPDDIMPIELLNTVPVSIGNQPLFTGRIAEQDGQLVLIFNPDKETQR
;
A
#
# COMPACT_ATOMS: atom_id res chain seq x y z
N ILE A 1 -0.17 9.10 13.62
CA ILE A 1 0.66 8.88 14.83
C ILE A 1 1.77 7.87 14.55
N ILE A 2 1.45 6.61 14.18
CA ILE A 2 2.48 5.59 13.87
C ILE A 2 3.29 6.00 12.65
N ARG A 3 2.64 6.41 11.58
CA ARG A 3 3.26 6.96 10.38
C ARG A 3 4.24 8.10 10.74
N ASP A 4 3.79 9.07 11.52
CA ASP A 4 4.59 10.24 11.87
C ASP A 4 5.82 9.88 12.72
N LYS A 5 5.67 8.90 13.64
CA LYS A 5 6.80 8.38 14.43
C LYS A 5 7.81 7.64 13.54
N LEU A 6 7.34 6.81 12.59
CA LEU A 6 8.23 6.16 11.62
C LEU A 6 8.88 7.18 10.68
N GLU A 7 8.16 8.20 10.26
CA GLU A 7 8.65 9.28 9.42
C GLU A 7 9.82 10.02 10.13
N ASN A 8 9.66 10.35 11.41
CA ASN A 8 10.70 10.96 12.20
C ASN A 8 11.92 10.04 12.36
N LEU A 9 11.72 8.78 12.75
CA LEU A 9 12.79 7.80 12.92
C LEU A 9 13.62 7.65 11.63
N ILE A 10 12.95 7.49 10.49
CA ILE A 10 13.61 7.29 9.19
C ILE A 10 14.30 8.58 8.73
N SER A 11 13.65 9.74 8.92
CA SER A 11 14.23 11.03 8.55
C SER A 11 15.54 11.30 9.31
N GLU A 12 15.57 11.05 10.62
CA GLU A 12 16.77 11.18 11.45
C GLU A 12 17.86 10.18 11.04
N SER A 13 17.46 9.00 10.60
CA SER A 13 18.38 7.92 10.20
C SER A 13 18.98 8.09 8.80
N CYS A 14 18.40 8.93 7.94
CA CYS A 14 18.93 9.19 6.59
C CYS A 14 20.37 9.69 6.57
N SER A 15 20.79 10.41 7.61
CA SER A 15 22.17 10.88 7.77
C SER A 15 23.17 9.72 7.84
N SER A 16 22.79 8.59 8.44
CA SER A 16 23.66 7.41 8.52
C SER A 16 23.89 6.80 7.14
N LEU A 17 22.84 6.67 6.33
CA LEU A 17 22.96 6.19 4.95
C LEU A 17 23.79 7.16 4.09
N THR A 18 23.59 8.48 4.26
CA THR A 18 24.39 9.49 3.57
C THR A 18 25.88 9.30 3.87
N ASN A 19 26.24 9.16 5.14
CA ASN A 19 27.63 8.96 5.56
C ASN A 19 28.25 7.68 4.98
N GLU A 20 27.51 6.58 5.02
CA GLU A 20 27.96 5.31 4.43
C GLU A 20 28.16 5.39 2.91
N LEU A 21 27.19 5.99 2.20
CA LEU A 21 27.32 6.19 0.75
C LEU A 21 28.50 7.14 0.42
N GLN A 22 28.72 8.20 1.18
CA GLN A 22 29.86 9.10 1.01
C GLN A 22 31.18 8.35 1.17
N ASN A 23 31.29 7.49 2.19
CA ASN A 23 32.46 6.68 2.43
C ASN A 23 32.70 5.68 1.28
N TRP A 24 31.64 4.97 0.85
CA TRP A 24 31.77 3.96 -0.21
C TRP A 24 32.10 4.54 -1.56
N LEU A 25 31.50 5.69 -1.89
CA LEU A 25 31.68 6.34 -3.18
C LEU A 25 32.87 7.31 -3.18
N SER A 26 33.53 7.50 -2.04
CA SER A 26 34.64 8.45 -1.85
C SER A 26 34.30 9.86 -2.36
N THR A 27 33.08 10.31 -2.06
CA THR A 27 32.60 11.62 -2.46
C THR A 27 31.62 12.17 -1.43
N ASN A 28 31.64 13.49 -1.22
CA ASN A 28 30.69 14.20 -0.37
C ASN A 28 29.46 14.73 -1.16
N LYS A 29 29.35 14.39 -2.45
CA LYS A 29 28.25 14.82 -3.34
C LYS A 29 27.11 13.80 -3.43
N VAL A 30 26.93 13.02 -2.37
CA VAL A 30 25.81 12.08 -2.25
C VAL A 30 25.06 12.40 -0.97
N GLU A 31 23.73 12.37 -1.07
CA GLU A 31 22.83 12.63 0.05
C GLU A 31 21.59 11.74 -0.07
N ALA A 32 21.17 11.19 1.06
CA ALA A 32 19.92 10.45 1.19
C ALA A 32 18.96 11.26 2.07
N SER A 33 17.72 11.38 1.63
CA SER A 33 16.66 12.08 2.36
C SER A 33 15.33 11.35 2.25
N LEU A 34 14.47 11.52 3.25
CA LEU A 34 13.12 10.99 3.22
C LEU A 34 12.24 11.87 2.31
N THR A 35 11.49 11.25 1.40
CA THR A 35 10.50 11.93 0.57
C THR A 35 9.10 11.78 1.13
N SER A 36 8.67 10.55 1.43
CA SER A 36 7.34 10.28 1.97
C SER A 36 7.27 8.94 2.70
N VAL A 37 6.26 8.83 3.56
CA VAL A 37 5.80 7.57 4.17
C VAL A 37 4.31 7.47 3.92
N ASP A 38 3.88 6.54 3.07
CA ASP A 38 2.50 6.44 2.64
C ASP A 38 1.92 5.04 2.83
N LEU A 39 0.60 4.99 3.00
CA LEU A 39 -0.11 3.71 2.95
C LEU A 39 0.03 3.10 1.56
N HIS A 40 0.39 1.83 1.52
CA HIS A 40 0.61 1.09 0.29
C HIS A 40 -0.23 -0.18 0.24
N ARG A 41 -1.02 -0.33 -0.83
CA ARG A 41 -1.74 -1.57 -1.09
C ARG A 41 -0.87 -2.49 -1.93
N PHE A 42 -0.51 -3.62 -1.36
CA PHE A 42 0.29 -4.62 -2.07
C PHE A 42 -0.52 -5.31 -3.17
N SER A 43 0.10 -5.42 -4.33
CA SER A 43 -0.39 -6.22 -5.46
C SER A 43 0.75 -7.12 -5.95
N PRO A 44 0.49 -8.39 -6.26
CA PRO A 44 1.52 -9.34 -6.71
C PRO A 44 2.32 -8.88 -7.95
N ALA A 45 1.71 -8.02 -8.77
CA ALA A 45 2.34 -7.50 -10.00
C ALA A 45 3.21 -6.25 -9.80
N MET A 46 3.26 -5.69 -8.58
CA MET A 46 3.91 -4.37 -8.36
C MET A 46 5.39 -4.43 -7.98
N MET A 47 5.94 -5.60 -7.74
CA MET A 47 7.35 -5.74 -7.37
C MET A 47 7.98 -6.88 -8.17
N ASP A 48 9.14 -6.59 -8.74
CA ASP A 48 9.96 -7.61 -9.38
C ASP A 48 10.74 -8.36 -8.30
N LYS A 49 10.45 -9.66 -8.15
CA LYS A 49 11.10 -10.52 -7.15
C LYS A 49 12.63 -10.56 -7.31
N ASP A 50 13.10 -10.53 -8.56
CA ASP A 50 14.52 -10.66 -8.88
C ASP A 50 15.29 -9.34 -8.66
N GLN A 51 14.55 -8.23 -8.46
CA GLN A 51 15.12 -6.91 -8.23
C GLN A 51 14.82 -6.36 -6.82
N THR A 52 14.26 -7.17 -5.93
CA THR A 52 13.86 -6.76 -4.59
C THR A 52 14.66 -7.52 -3.54
N SER A 53 15.36 -6.79 -2.66
CA SER A 53 15.96 -7.36 -1.44
C SER A 53 14.87 -7.57 -0.39
N THR A 54 14.72 -8.80 0.08
CA THR A 54 13.66 -9.18 1.02
C THR A 54 14.29 -9.69 2.32
N HIS A 55 13.83 -9.14 3.44
CA HIS A 55 14.26 -9.55 4.76
C HIS A 55 13.06 -9.84 5.64
N LYS A 56 13.16 -10.92 6.42
CA LYS A 56 12.17 -11.34 7.40
C LYS A 56 12.64 -10.96 8.80
N HIS A 57 11.75 -10.39 9.59
CA HIS A 57 12.00 -10.14 11.00
C HIS A 57 11.74 -11.40 11.82
N GLN A 58 12.57 -11.70 12.83
CA GLN A 58 12.45 -12.91 13.66
C GLN A 58 11.11 -13.01 14.38
N GLU A 59 10.55 -11.91 14.83
CA GLU A 59 9.24 -11.87 15.50
C GLU A 59 8.07 -11.75 14.53
N GLY A 60 8.34 -11.75 13.22
CA GLY A 60 7.34 -11.76 12.16
C GLY A 60 7.31 -10.49 11.32
N GLY A 61 6.81 -10.66 10.12
CA GLY A 61 6.73 -9.62 9.11
C GLY A 61 7.93 -9.55 8.19
N MET A 62 7.73 -8.88 7.06
CA MET A 62 8.72 -8.76 6.00
C MET A 62 8.89 -7.31 5.54
N VAL A 63 10.11 -7.00 5.16
CA VAL A 63 10.49 -5.76 4.52
C VAL A 63 11.06 -6.01 3.14
N PHE A 64 10.71 -5.14 2.21
CA PHE A 64 11.10 -5.20 0.82
C PHE A 64 11.82 -3.90 0.45
N VAL A 65 13.06 -4.01 -0.01
CA VAL A 65 13.86 -2.86 -0.42
C VAL A 65 14.20 -2.97 -1.89
N HIS A 66 13.93 -1.94 -2.67
CA HIS A 66 14.34 -1.84 -4.06
C HIS A 66 14.65 -0.38 -4.43
N GLY A 67 15.61 -0.21 -5.30
CA GLY A 67 15.92 1.08 -5.90
C GLY A 67 15.37 1.18 -7.32
N ASP A 68 15.20 2.39 -7.84
CA ASP A 68 15.03 2.51 -9.27
C ASP A 68 16.30 2.08 -10.00
N THR A 69 16.11 1.46 -11.18
CA THR A 69 17.21 0.82 -11.93
C THR A 69 18.34 1.79 -12.25
N GLN A 70 18.03 3.03 -12.63
CA GLN A 70 19.07 4.00 -12.99
C GLN A 70 19.88 4.44 -11.77
N THR A 71 19.22 4.64 -10.63
CA THR A 71 19.90 4.98 -9.38
C THR A 71 20.89 3.89 -8.98
N LEU A 72 20.44 2.63 -8.99
CA LEU A 72 21.30 1.51 -8.63
C LEU A 72 22.48 1.35 -9.59
N VAL A 73 22.25 1.47 -10.90
CA VAL A 73 23.32 1.39 -11.90
C VAL A 73 24.36 2.50 -11.69
N LYS A 74 23.93 3.75 -11.50
CA LYS A 74 24.86 4.87 -11.28
C LYS A 74 25.66 4.73 -9.99
N LEU A 75 25.00 4.35 -8.89
CA LEU A 75 25.67 4.10 -7.62
C LEU A 75 26.67 2.95 -7.73
N ALA A 76 26.28 1.85 -8.40
CA ALA A 76 27.15 0.69 -8.57
C ALA A 76 28.34 0.98 -9.50
N ASP A 77 28.14 1.68 -10.60
CA ASP A 77 29.22 2.08 -11.49
C ASP A 77 30.28 2.90 -10.73
N ARG A 78 29.85 3.83 -9.91
CA ARG A 78 30.78 4.60 -9.07
C ARG A 78 31.43 3.76 -8.00
N PHE A 79 30.68 2.92 -7.32
CA PHE A 79 31.16 2.07 -6.23
C PHE A 79 32.23 1.06 -6.71
N TYR A 80 32.02 0.46 -7.89
CA TYR A 80 32.95 -0.50 -8.50
C TYR A 80 34.02 0.13 -9.40
N GLY A 81 34.02 1.47 -9.53
CA GLY A 81 35.01 2.18 -10.33
C GLY A 81 34.88 1.92 -11.84
N ALA A 82 33.67 1.82 -12.35
CA ALA A 82 33.42 1.65 -13.77
C ALA A 82 33.93 2.86 -14.57
N ASN A 83 34.71 2.58 -15.64
CA ASN A 83 35.28 3.63 -16.49
C ASN A 83 34.33 4.19 -17.55
N THR A 84 33.17 3.57 -17.70
CA THR A 84 32.18 3.93 -18.74
C THR A 84 30.79 3.86 -18.14
N GLU A 85 29.98 4.88 -18.36
CA GLU A 85 28.56 4.86 -17.98
C GLU A 85 27.84 3.81 -18.81
N ARG A 86 27.08 2.94 -18.14
CA ARG A 86 26.24 1.94 -18.79
C ARG A 86 25.01 2.60 -19.39
N SER A 87 24.81 2.41 -20.68
CA SER A 87 23.61 2.92 -21.38
C SER A 87 22.39 2.01 -21.22
N VAL A 88 22.57 0.81 -20.66
CA VAL A 88 21.51 -0.22 -20.57
C VAL A 88 20.96 -0.28 -19.15
N ALA A 89 19.65 -0.15 -19.06
CA ALA A 89 18.90 -0.12 -17.80
C ALA A 89 18.56 -1.53 -17.26
N THR A 90 19.50 -2.48 -17.34
CA THR A 90 19.34 -3.82 -16.74
C THR A 90 20.24 -3.97 -15.55
N LEU A 91 19.69 -4.38 -14.42
CA LEU A 91 20.46 -4.63 -13.20
C LEU A 91 21.29 -5.91 -13.34
N THR A 92 22.54 -5.81 -12.94
CA THR A 92 23.46 -6.94 -12.82
C THR A 92 23.47 -7.48 -11.39
N THR A 93 24.06 -8.65 -11.20
CA THR A 93 24.26 -9.23 -9.86
C THR A 93 25.06 -8.29 -8.94
N SER A 94 25.98 -7.50 -9.49
CA SER A 94 26.77 -6.53 -8.73
C SER A 94 25.89 -5.37 -8.22
N ASP A 95 24.97 -4.90 -9.05
CA ASP A 95 24.03 -3.83 -8.67
C ASP A 95 23.11 -4.32 -7.55
N LEU A 96 22.62 -5.54 -7.65
CA LEU A 96 21.78 -6.16 -6.62
C LEU A 96 22.56 -6.42 -5.32
N ARG A 97 23.83 -6.75 -5.37
CA ARG A 97 24.68 -6.84 -4.17
C ARG A 97 24.86 -5.49 -3.49
N LEU A 98 24.98 -4.42 -4.25
CA LEU A 98 25.02 -3.07 -3.68
C LEU A 98 23.67 -2.71 -3.05
N GLN A 99 22.56 -3.02 -3.71
CA GLN A 99 21.22 -2.84 -3.14
C GLN A 99 21.06 -3.61 -1.83
N GLU A 100 21.48 -4.86 -1.78
CA GLU A 100 21.44 -5.69 -0.57
C GLU A 100 22.26 -5.07 0.57
N ARG A 101 23.41 -4.48 0.25
CA ARG A 101 24.23 -3.78 1.23
C ARG A 101 23.57 -2.50 1.76
N ILE A 102 22.91 -1.73 0.89
CA ILE A 102 22.13 -0.56 1.27
C ILE A 102 20.92 -1.00 2.10
N SER A 103 20.23 -2.06 1.72
CA SER A 103 19.06 -2.56 2.42
C SER A 103 19.37 -2.91 3.88
N ARG A 104 20.54 -3.51 4.15
CA ARG A 104 20.97 -3.84 5.51
C ARG A 104 21.16 -2.59 6.39
N ILE A 105 21.62 -1.48 5.83
CA ILE A 105 21.70 -0.22 6.59
C ILE A 105 20.29 0.27 6.93
N ILE A 106 19.41 0.28 5.92
CA ILE A 106 18.04 0.80 6.07
C ILE A 106 17.23 -0.03 7.08
N ILE A 107 17.28 -1.36 6.99
CA ILE A 107 16.54 -2.21 7.93
C ILE A 107 17.10 -2.12 9.35
N GLY A 108 18.40 -1.82 9.50
CA GLY A 108 19.04 -1.57 10.79
C GLY A 108 18.51 -0.35 11.53
N TRP A 109 17.78 0.54 10.86
CA TRP A 109 17.08 1.65 11.52
C TRP A 109 15.81 1.19 12.25
N LEU A 110 15.22 0.09 11.80
CA LEU A 110 13.95 -0.41 12.32
C LEU A 110 14.16 -1.41 13.44
N ALA A 111 15.19 -2.24 13.37
CA ALA A 111 15.54 -3.23 14.39
C ALA A 111 17.02 -3.62 14.28
N PRO A 112 17.64 -4.16 15.35
CA PRO A 112 19.01 -4.68 15.32
C PRO A 112 19.24 -5.68 14.18
N GLN A 113 20.48 -5.73 13.65
CA GLN A 113 20.81 -6.56 12.49
C GLN A 113 20.59 -8.06 12.70
N ASP A 114 20.74 -8.54 13.92
CA ASP A 114 20.53 -9.94 14.31
C ASP A 114 19.04 -10.34 14.31
N MET A 115 18.13 -9.38 14.28
CA MET A 115 16.70 -9.61 14.15
C MET A 115 16.25 -9.87 12.69
N TRP A 116 17.16 -9.74 11.72
CA TRP A 116 16.82 -9.84 10.31
C TRP A 116 17.48 -11.04 9.63
N GLU A 117 16.68 -11.78 8.87
CA GLU A 117 17.15 -12.85 7.97
C GLU A 117 16.80 -12.51 6.53
N ALA A 118 17.78 -12.64 5.63
CA ALA A 118 17.52 -12.59 4.19
C ALA A 118 16.67 -13.79 3.80
N CYS A 119 15.60 -13.58 3.07
CA CYS A 119 14.69 -14.64 2.65
C CYS A 119 14.30 -14.52 1.19
N GLU A 120 13.73 -15.60 0.66
CA GLU A 120 13.14 -15.56 -0.67
C GLU A 120 11.93 -14.62 -0.68
N TYR A 121 11.72 -14.00 -1.84
CA TYR A 121 10.61 -13.10 -2.03
C TYR A 121 9.27 -13.84 -1.97
N GLU A 122 8.45 -13.47 -1.02
CA GLU A 122 7.03 -13.85 -0.95
C GLU A 122 6.17 -12.61 -1.21
N ALA A 123 5.26 -12.70 -2.17
CA ALA A 123 4.41 -11.58 -2.54
C ALA A 123 3.51 -11.16 -1.35
N PRO A 124 3.70 -9.96 -0.79
CA PRO A 124 2.89 -9.49 0.33
C PRO A 124 1.45 -9.23 -0.12
N ARG A 125 0.52 -9.29 0.84
CA ARG A 125 -0.90 -9.02 0.61
C ARG A 125 -1.40 -7.97 1.60
N GLY A 126 -2.51 -7.33 1.25
CA GLY A 126 -3.15 -6.37 2.13
C GLY A 126 -2.58 -4.95 2.01
N ILE A 127 -2.59 -4.24 3.11
CA ILE A 127 -2.16 -2.84 3.20
C ILE A 127 -0.94 -2.77 4.11
N GLY A 128 0.11 -2.12 3.65
CA GLY A 128 1.30 -1.85 4.44
C GLY A 128 1.73 -0.40 4.30
N LEU A 129 3.00 -0.13 4.53
CA LEU A 129 3.61 1.19 4.34
C LEU A 129 4.65 1.13 3.22
N CYS A 130 4.74 2.21 2.46
CA CYS A 130 5.82 2.46 1.51
C CYS A 130 6.54 3.73 1.94
N VAL A 131 7.82 3.59 2.18
CA VAL A 131 8.75 4.70 2.42
C VAL A 131 9.48 4.96 1.13
N GLN A 132 9.49 6.20 0.69
CA GLN A 132 10.30 6.65 -0.44
C GLN A 132 11.46 7.50 0.06
N LEU A 133 12.67 7.07 -0.27
CA LEU A 133 13.90 7.80 -0.04
C LEU A 133 14.39 8.39 -1.36
N ASN A 134 14.83 9.64 -1.32
CA ASN A 134 15.49 10.29 -2.43
C ASN A 134 17.02 10.16 -2.24
N ILE A 135 17.71 9.73 -3.28
CA ILE A 135 19.18 9.68 -3.33
C ILE A 135 19.65 10.71 -4.35
N THR A 136 20.32 11.73 -3.87
CA THR A 136 20.97 12.72 -4.74
C THR A 136 22.45 12.35 -4.88
N PHE A 137 22.93 12.27 -6.11
CA PHE A 137 24.31 11.87 -6.39
C PHE A 137 24.84 12.61 -7.63
N GLU A 138 25.87 13.46 -7.45
CA GLU A 138 26.54 14.21 -8.52
C GLU A 138 25.57 14.94 -9.49
N GLY A 139 24.47 15.47 -8.95
CA GLY A 139 23.42 16.16 -9.74
C GLY A 139 22.34 15.26 -10.31
N TYR A 140 22.44 13.96 -10.14
CA TYR A 140 21.37 13.00 -10.40
C TYR A 140 20.49 12.84 -9.17
N GLN A 141 19.20 12.66 -9.38
CA GLN A 141 18.23 12.30 -8.34
C GLN A 141 17.56 11.00 -8.71
N GLY A 142 17.47 10.12 -7.73
CA GLY A 142 16.79 8.85 -7.87
C GLY A 142 16.11 8.40 -6.59
N SER A 143 15.37 7.31 -6.65
CA SER A 143 14.56 6.86 -5.54
C SER A 143 14.94 5.46 -5.08
N MET A 144 14.87 5.26 -3.77
CA MET A 144 14.82 3.93 -3.14
C MET A 144 13.53 3.79 -2.36
N TYR A 145 13.00 2.59 -2.35
CA TYR A 145 11.74 2.27 -1.71
C TYR A 145 11.93 1.19 -0.66
N LEU A 146 11.35 1.43 0.49
CA LEU A 146 11.26 0.50 1.60
C LEU A 146 9.78 0.20 1.84
N LYS A 147 9.36 -1.03 1.65
CA LYS A 147 7.97 -1.43 1.85
C LYS A 147 7.88 -2.40 3.01
N LEU A 148 6.99 -2.09 3.94
CA LEU A 148 6.73 -2.87 5.15
C LEU A 148 5.37 -3.52 5.04
N ASP A 149 5.30 -4.83 5.27
CA ASP A 149 4.02 -5.53 5.33
C ASP A 149 3.27 -5.24 6.64
N THR A 150 2.01 -5.67 6.71
CA THR A 150 1.14 -5.43 7.88
C THR A 150 1.72 -6.07 9.15
N HIS A 151 2.29 -7.25 9.05
CA HIS A 151 2.84 -7.96 10.21
C HIS A 151 4.07 -7.25 10.77
N LEU A 152 4.96 -6.80 9.89
CA LEU A 152 6.12 -6.03 10.33
C LEU A 152 5.72 -4.72 11.01
N ILE A 153 4.72 -4.04 10.47
CA ILE A 153 4.20 -2.82 11.11
C ILE A 153 3.72 -3.11 12.52
N GLN A 154 3.01 -4.22 12.75
CA GLN A 154 2.54 -4.62 14.08
C GLN A 154 3.71 -4.91 15.01
N THR A 155 4.70 -5.69 14.55
CA THR A 155 5.92 -5.99 15.30
C THR A 155 6.67 -4.70 15.71
N LEU A 156 6.83 -3.76 14.77
CA LEU A 156 7.52 -2.50 15.04
C LEU A 156 6.75 -1.58 15.99
N ILE A 157 5.41 -1.60 15.95
CA ILE A 157 4.57 -0.85 16.91
C ILE A 157 4.85 -1.30 18.33
N GLU A 158 5.01 -2.61 18.54
CA GLU A 158 5.28 -3.17 19.87
C GLU A 158 6.72 -2.90 20.31
N GLN A 159 7.70 -3.16 19.44
CA GLN A 159 9.13 -3.03 19.78
C GLN A 159 9.61 -1.60 19.95
N LEU A 160 9.11 -0.69 19.12
CA LEU A 160 9.51 0.73 19.17
C LEU A 160 8.58 1.56 20.07
N GLU A 161 7.69 0.91 20.83
CA GLU A 161 6.71 1.59 21.68
C GLU A 161 5.93 2.68 20.92
N LEU A 162 5.62 2.42 19.64
CA LEU A 162 4.93 3.37 18.78
C LEU A 162 3.43 3.45 19.09
N GLN A 163 2.96 2.77 20.12
CA GLN A 163 1.58 2.81 20.53
C GLN A 163 1.16 4.24 20.88
N SER A 164 -0.07 4.55 20.55
CA SER A 164 -0.66 5.83 20.92
C SER A 164 -1.24 5.72 22.32
N ASP A 165 -0.91 6.63 23.21
CA ASP A 165 -1.56 6.78 24.51
C ASP A 165 -2.99 7.30 24.38
N VAL A 166 -3.42 7.65 23.17
CA VAL A 166 -4.76 8.17 22.87
C VAL A 166 -5.64 7.02 22.38
N ASP A 167 -6.72 6.77 23.11
CA ASP A 167 -7.79 5.91 22.63
C ASP A 167 -8.42 6.53 21.37
N LEU A 168 -8.17 5.92 20.22
CA LEU A 168 -8.67 6.37 18.93
C LEU A 168 -10.04 5.77 18.57
N TYR A 169 -10.62 4.92 19.45
CA TYR A 169 -11.88 4.24 19.16
C TYR A 169 -13.04 5.23 18.96
N GLU A 170 -13.24 6.14 19.90
CA GLU A 170 -14.30 7.14 19.78
C GLU A 170 -14.13 8.09 18.59
N PRO A 171 -12.93 8.71 18.34
CA PRO A 171 -12.70 9.50 17.15
C PRO A 171 -12.90 8.72 15.85
N PHE A 172 -12.52 7.45 15.82
CA PHE A 172 -12.75 6.58 14.67
C PHE A 172 -14.23 6.32 14.43
N CYS A 173 -14.99 5.97 15.48
CA CYS A 173 -16.44 5.80 15.38
C CYS A 173 -17.15 7.06 14.88
N ARG A 174 -16.80 8.24 15.40
CA ARG A 174 -17.34 9.52 14.93
C ARG A 174 -16.98 9.80 13.46
N SER A 175 -15.77 9.43 13.04
CA SER A 175 -15.37 9.57 11.62
C SER A 175 -16.18 8.65 10.72
N LEU A 176 -16.50 7.44 11.16
CA LEU A 176 -17.36 6.51 10.43
C LEU A 176 -18.79 7.01 10.31
N GLU A 177 -19.35 7.58 11.41
CA GLU A 177 -20.72 8.15 11.41
C GLU A 177 -20.89 9.28 10.39
N SER A 178 -19.85 10.08 10.17
CA SER A 178 -19.85 11.18 9.21
C SER A 178 -19.45 10.77 7.78
N THR A 179 -19.02 9.51 7.57
CA THR A 179 -18.54 9.06 6.26
C THR A 179 -19.72 8.75 5.34
N PRO A 180 -19.88 9.46 4.21
CA PRO A 180 -20.95 9.18 3.27
C PRO A 180 -20.72 7.83 2.57
N VAL A 181 -21.73 6.98 2.60
CA VAL A 181 -21.72 5.69 1.91
C VAL A 181 -22.79 5.65 0.83
N ARG A 182 -22.46 5.04 -0.31
CA ARG A 182 -23.43 4.84 -1.40
C ARG A 182 -24.09 3.47 -1.23
N LEU A 183 -25.39 3.50 -0.98
CA LEU A 183 -26.22 2.30 -0.96
C LEU A 183 -26.76 2.00 -2.36
N ASN A 184 -26.62 0.75 -2.79
CA ASN A 184 -27.25 0.23 -4.01
C ASN A 184 -28.48 -0.57 -3.61
N VAL A 185 -29.63 -0.18 -4.13
CA VAL A 185 -30.92 -0.82 -3.87
C VAL A 185 -31.50 -1.35 -5.19
N VAL A 186 -31.69 -2.66 -5.28
CA VAL A 186 -32.32 -3.27 -6.47
C VAL A 186 -33.82 -3.22 -6.31
N LEU A 187 -34.48 -2.30 -7.01
CA LEU A 187 -35.92 -2.09 -6.93
C LEU A 187 -36.72 -3.13 -7.73
N SER A 188 -36.19 -3.55 -8.86
CA SER A 188 -36.86 -4.50 -9.76
C SER A 188 -35.82 -5.31 -10.53
N LYS A 189 -36.20 -6.54 -10.90
CA LYS A 189 -35.43 -7.40 -11.79
C LYS A 189 -36.33 -8.03 -12.81
N LYS A 190 -36.09 -7.77 -14.09
CA LYS A 190 -36.87 -8.34 -15.21
C LYS A 190 -36.01 -9.22 -16.08
N THR A 191 -36.51 -10.43 -16.34
CA THR A 191 -35.88 -11.35 -17.31
C THR A 191 -36.70 -11.32 -18.59
N MET A 192 -36.05 -11.14 -19.72
CA MET A 192 -36.70 -11.12 -21.03
C MET A 192 -35.85 -11.84 -22.08
N ALA A 193 -36.47 -12.21 -23.19
CA ALA A 193 -35.73 -12.86 -24.28
C ALA A 193 -34.76 -11.86 -24.94
N LEU A 194 -33.64 -12.36 -25.45
CA LEU A 194 -32.64 -11.51 -26.12
C LEU A 194 -33.23 -10.78 -27.33
N SER A 195 -34.15 -11.43 -28.08
CA SER A 195 -34.89 -10.85 -29.20
C SER A 195 -35.62 -9.57 -28.79
N ASP A 196 -36.27 -9.60 -27.62
CA ASP A 196 -37.03 -8.47 -27.08
C ASP A 196 -36.13 -7.35 -26.66
N VAL A 197 -34.99 -7.68 -26.05
CA VAL A 197 -33.96 -6.67 -25.66
C VAL A 197 -33.38 -5.94 -26.86
N VAL A 198 -33.08 -6.67 -27.94
CA VAL A 198 -32.52 -6.09 -29.17
C VAL A 198 -33.54 -5.23 -29.94
N SER A 199 -34.85 -5.48 -29.75
CA SER A 199 -35.91 -4.71 -30.38
C SER A 199 -36.27 -3.41 -29.66
N LEU A 200 -35.76 -3.16 -28.44
CA LEU A 200 -36.03 -1.95 -27.65
C LEU A 200 -35.51 -0.68 -28.35
N LYS A 201 -36.31 0.34 -28.31
CA LYS A 201 -36.03 1.66 -28.86
C LYS A 201 -36.04 2.71 -27.73
N PRO A 202 -35.34 3.83 -27.91
CA PRO A 202 -35.56 5.00 -27.05
C PRO A 202 -37.06 5.34 -26.98
N ASP A 203 -37.55 5.69 -25.81
CA ASP A 203 -38.94 6.00 -25.46
C ASP A 203 -39.89 4.78 -25.31
N ASP A 204 -39.41 3.55 -25.45
CA ASP A 204 -40.20 2.38 -25.10
C ASP A 204 -40.45 2.31 -23.57
N ILE A 205 -41.70 2.11 -23.18
CA ILE A 205 -42.10 1.98 -21.78
C ILE A 205 -42.13 0.50 -21.41
N MET A 206 -41.24 0.11 -20.50
CA MET A 206 -41.23 -1.25 -19.95
C MET A 206 -41.97 -1.28 -18.60
N PRO A 207 -43.03 -2.11 -18.48
CA PRO A 207 -43.65 -2.31 -17.17
C PRO A 207 -42.66 -3.06 -16.26
N ILE A 208 -42.41 -2.53 -15.07
CA ILE A 208 -41.61 -3.16 -14.03
C ILE A 208 -42.48 -3.39 -12.79
N GLU A 209 -42.26 -4.52 -12.13
CA GLU A 209 -42.87 -4.80 -10.82
C GLU A 209 -41.83 -4.54 -9.73
N LEU A 210 -42.19 -3.75 -8.73
CA LEU A 210 -41.31 -3.50 -7.58
C LEU A 210 -41.22 -4.76 -6.71
N LEU A 211 -40.02 -5.06 -6.24
CA LEU A 211 -39.82 -6.14 -5.29
C LEU A 211 -40.43 -5.76 -3.94
N ASN A 212 -41.18 -6.69 -3.33
CA ASN A 212 -41.74 -6.49 -1.99
C ASN A 212 -40.62 -6.34 -0.93
N THR A 213 -39.52 -7.03 -1.14
CA THR A 213 -38.32 -6.96 -0.32
C THR A 213 -37.15 -6.67 -1.25
N VAL A 214 -36.46 -5.57 -1.01
CA VAL A 214 -35.35 -5.11 -1.84
C VAL A 214 -34.03 -5.38 -1.13
N PRO A 215 -33.06 -6.02 -1.81
CA PRO A 215 -31.73 -6.16 -1.28
C PRO A 215 -30.97 -4.83 -1.35
N VAL A 216 -30.24 -4.53 -0.28
CA VAL A 216 -29.40 -3.33 -0.14
C VAL A 216 -27.95 -3.75 -0.01
N SER A 217 -27.08 -3.13 -0.78
CA SER A 217 -25.64 -3.43 -0.79
C SER A 217 -24.79 -2.17 -0.80
N ILE A 218 -23.55 -2.30 -0.31
CA ILE A 218 -22.44 -1.35 -0.57
C ILE A 218 -21.48 -2.01 -1.56
N GLY A 219 -21.36 -1.41 -2.74
CA GLY A 219 -20.66 -2.08 -3.85
C GLY A 219 -21.27 -3.45 -4.14
N ASN A 220 -20.47 -4.52 -4.03
CA ASN A 220 -20.92 -5.91 -4.21
C ASN A 220 -21.25 -6.64 -2.90
N GLN A 221 -21.15 -5.96 -1.76
CA GLN A 221 -21.37 -6.56 -0.45
C GLN A 221 -22.83 -6.36 -0.02
N PRO A 222 -23.64 -7.43 0.11
CA PRO A 222 -24.99 -7.31 0.65
C PRO A 222 -24.94 -6.94 2.14
N LEU A 223 -25.78 -6.00 2.55
CA LEU A 223 -25.85 -5.54 3.94
C LEU A 223 -27.11 -6.01 4.64
N PHE A 224 -28.25 -5.67 4.07
CA PHE A 224 -29.56 -5.97 4.65
C PHE A 224 -30.64 -5.97 3.57
N THR A 225 -31.88 -6.22 3.97
CA THR A 225 -33.07 -6.10 3.13
C THR A 225 -34.00 -5.02 3.68
N GLY A 226 -34.72 -4.37 2.78
CA GLY A 226 -35.70 -3.35 3.13
C GLY A 226 -36.97 -3.49 2.32
N ARG A 227 -37.93 -2.61 2.57
CA ARG A 227 -39.15 -2.44 1.74
C ARG A 227 -39.18 -1.03 1.18
N ILE A 228 -39.71 -0.92 -0.03
CA ILE A 228 -39.96 0.39 -0.64
C ILE A 228 -41.39 0.80 -0.33
N ALA A 229 -41.56 2.03 0.12
CA ALA A 229 -42.84 2.68 0.32
C ALA A 229 -42.83 4.06 -0.37
N GLU A 230 -44.00 4.55 -0.69
CA GLU A 230 -44.18 5.92 -1.13
C GLU A 230 -44.62 6.79 0.05
N GLN A 231 -43.90 7.87 0.24
CA GLN A 231 -44.23 8.88 1.26
C GLN A 231 -44.05 10.26 0.63
N ASP A 232 -45.10 11.07 0.67
CA ASP A 232 -45.11 12.43 0.12
C ASP A 232 -44.67 12.55 -1.34
N GLY A 233 -45.00 11.52 -2.19
CA GLY A 233 -44.64 11.47 -3.60
C GLY A 233 -43.17 11.05 -3.87
N GLN A 234 -42.49 10.59 -2.82
CA GLN A 234 -41.11 10.08 -2.94
C GLN A 234 -41.04 8.61 -2.53
N LEU A 235 -40.16 7.87 -3.21
CA LEU A 235 -39.86 6.49 -2.82
C LEU A 235 -38.90 6.52 -1.62
N VAL A 236 -39.29 5.90 -0.51
CA VAL A 236 -38.49 5.77 0.70
C VAL A 236 -38.15 4.30 0.94
N LEU A 237 -36.92 4.07 1.40
CA LEU A 237 -36.48 2.74 1.82
C LEU A 237 -36.70 2.58 3.32
N ILE A 238 -37.56 1.61 3.68
CA ILE A 238 -37.80 1.22 5.07
C ILE A 238 -36.94 0.02 5.39
N PHE A 239 -36.06 0.16 6.38
CA PHE A 239 -35.22 -0.92 6.85
C PHE A 239 -36.04 -1.96 7.61
N ASN A 240 -35.77 -3.25 7.38
CA ASN A 240 -36.25 -4.32 8.23
C ASN A 240 -35.18 -4.60 9.30
N PRO A 241 -35.42 -4.28 10.57
CA PRO A 241 -34.43 -4.50 11.63
C PRO A 241 -34.18 -5.96 11.97
N ASP A 242 -34.99 -6.88 11.44
CA ASP A 242 -34.96 -8.29 11.80
C ASP A 242 -34.33 -9.15 10.69
N LYS A 243 -33.02 -9.26 10.70
CA LYS A 243 -32.23 -10.49 10.48
C LYS A 243 -30.77 -10.16 10.71
N GLU A 244 -30.32 -10.32 11.95
CA GLU A 244 -28.93 -10.62 12.22
C GLU A 244 -28.50 -11.78 11.34
N THR A 245 -27.61 -11.54 10.41
CA THR A 245 -26.94 -12.59 9.67
C THR A 245 -26.03 -13.28 10.67
N GLN A 246 -26.53 -14.38 11.26
CA GLN A 246 -25.67 -15.30 12.03
C GLN A 246 -24.49 -15.69 11.11
N ARG A 247 -23.31 -15.32 11.56
CA ARG A 247 -22.04 -15.89 11.09
C ARG A 247 -21.82 -17.26 11.68
#